data_d3ab8edd302b2c644ea29253b9ef10f9
#
_entry.id   d3ab8edd302b2c644ea29253b9ef10f9
#
_cell.length_a   1.000
_cell.length_b   1.000
_cell.length_c   1.000
_cell.angle_alpha   90.00
_cell.angle_beta   90.00
_cell.angle_gamma   90.00
#
_symmetry.space_group_name_H-M   'P 1'
#
loop_
_entity.id
_entity.type
_entity.pdbx_description
1 polymer ?
#
loop_
_entity_poly.entity_id
_entity_poly.type
_entity_poly.pdbx_seq_one_letter_code
_entity_poly.pdbx_strand_id
1 'polypeptide(L)'
;AALARLGQAWPVPAGGWTRMALLPGGDLPDGFDAALARFQAAYPWLDPATAWRLVRNYGALAWEIAGTARSEADLGQAFGAGLTEAELAHAVAREWVQTGDDFLWRRSKLGLALSPDQAAAVDRWIRRQAGAGPAD
;
A
#
# COMPACT_ATOMS: atom_id res chain seq x y z
N ALA A 1 32.81 -7.79 -1.35
CA ALA A 1 34.00 -7.06 -1.81
C ALA A 1 33.74 -5.56 -2.03
N ALA A 2 32.68 -5.15 -2.77
CA ALA A 2 32.37 -3.74 -3.07
C ALA A 2 31.99 -2.93 -1.81
N LEU A 3 31.11 -3.46 -0.96
CA LEU A 3 30.69 -2.81 0.29
C LEU A 3 31.84 -2.60 1.28
N ALA A 4 32.80 -3.52 1.31
CA ALA A 4 33.98 -3.37 2.17
C ALA A 4 34.90 -2.22 1.74
N ARG A 5 34.94 -1.89 0.44
CA ARG A 5 35.68 -0.73 -0.09
C ARG A 5 34.95 0.58 0.18
N LEU A 6 33.60 0.57 0.07
CA LEU A 6 32.77 1.73 0.37
C LEU A 6 32.81 2.07 1.87
N GLY A 7 32.96 1.07 2.76
CA GLY A 7 33.06 1.25 4.20
C GLY A 7 34.29 2.02 4.68
N GLN A 8 35.30 2.23 3.81
CA GLN A 8 36.44 3.11 4.10
C GLN A 8 36.09 4.61 3.95
N ALA A 9 35.11 4.93 3.12
CA ALA A 9 34.68 6.30 2.86
C ALA A 9 33.30 6.64 3.46
N TRP A 10 32.51 5.62 3.80
CA TRP A 10 31.15 5.75 4.30
C TRP A 10 30.89 4.73 5.41
N PRO A 11 30.28 5.12 6.54
CA PRO A 11 29.90 4.16 7.58
C PRO A 11 28.88 3.15 7.02
N VAL A 12 29.34 1.95 6.72
CA VAL A 12 28.49 0.85 6.29
C VAL A 12 28.23 -0.04 7.51
N PRO A 13 26.96 -0.33 7.86
CA PRO A 13 26.64 -1.26 8.94
C PRO A 13 27.33 -2.63 8.72
N ALA A 14 27.89 -3.20 9.76
CA ALA A 14 28.58 -4.49 9.68
C ALA A 14 27.63 -5.60 9.17
N GLY A 15 28.12 -6.35 8.20
CA GLY A 15 27.58 -7.44 7.42
C GLY A 15 26.22 -8.07 7.70
N GLY A 16 25.43 -8.25 6.64
CA GLY A 16 24.26 -9.17 6.63
C GLY A 16 23.00 -8.68 7.33
N TRP A 17 22.95 -7.45 7.85
CA TRP A 17 21.77 -6.89 8.55
C TRP A 17 20.50 -6.91 7.70
N THR A 18 20.62 -6.76 6.38
CA THR A 18 19.48 -6.78 5.45
C THR A 18 18.76 -8.14 5.41
N ARG A 19 19.45 -9.22 5.80
CA ARG A 19 18.85 -10.56 5.88
C ARG A 19 17.79 -10.62 6.99
N MET A 20 17.97 -9.85 8.06
CA MET A 20 17.11 -9.85 9.24
C MET A 20 16.19 -8.63 9.29
N ALA A 21 16.40 -7.64 8.41
CA ALA A 21 15.55 -6.47 8.34
C ALA A 21 14.20 -6.82 7.70
N LEU A 22 13.11 -6.53 8.42
CA LEU A 22 11.76 -6.66 7.87
C LEU A 22 11.56 -5.59 6.81
N LEU A 23 10.99 -6.01 5.68
CA LEU A 23 10.49 -5.06 4.68
C LEU A 23 9.21 -4.39 5.19
N PRO A 24 8.89 -3.16 4.75
CA PRO A 24 7.62 -2.54 5.06
C PRO A 24 6.45 -3.50 4.73
N GLY A 25 5.56 -3.71 5.70
CA GLY A 25 4.47 -4.68 5.58
C GLY A 25 4.85 -6.14 5.79
N GLY A 26 6.14 -6.48 5.90
CA GLY A 26 6.62 -7.85 6.07
C GLY A 26 6.47 -8.44 7.48
N ASP A 27 5.95 -7.67 8.44
CA ASP A 27 5.72 -8.13 9.81
C ASP A 27 4.45 -9.01 9.93
N LEU A 28 4.57 -10.23 9.44
CA LEU A 28 3.54 -11.27 9.48
C LEU A 28 4.10 -12.52 10.18
N PRO A 29 4.25 -12.50 11.52
CA PRO A 29 4.97 -13.55 12.26
C PRO A 29 4.34 -14.95 12.08
N ASP A 30 3.00 -15.01 11.93
CA ASP A 30 2.26 -16.27 11.75
C ASP A 30 1.95 -16.58 10.27
N GLY A 31 2.56 -15.82 9.34
CA GLY A 31 2.38 -15.97 7.91
C GLY A 31 1.12 -15.30 7.34
N PHE A 32 0.96 -15.43 6.02
CA PHE A 32 -0.10 -14.76 5.27
C PHE A 32 -1.51 -15.18 5.65
N ASP A 33 -1.78 -16.49 5.76
CA ASP A 33 -3.14 -17.00 6.00
C ASP A 33 -3.67 -16.57 7.38
N ALA A 34 -2.81 -16.61 8.40
CA ALA A 34 -3.17 -16.15 9.74
C ALA A 34 -3.40 -14.62 9.76
N ALA A 35 -2.57 -13.86 9.05
CA ALA A 35 -2.73 -12.41 8.91
C ALA A 35 -4.05 -12.07 8.20
N LEU A 36 -4.38 -12.77 7.11
CA LEU A 36 -5.64 -12.59 6.39
C LEU A 36 -6.85 -12.89 7.27
N ALA A 37 -6.83 -14.00 8.00
CA ALA A 37 -7.91 -14.35 8.92
C ALA A 37 -8.11 -13.29 10.01
N ARG A 38 -7.03 -12.77 10.59
CA ARG A 38 -7.09 -11.67 11.57
C ARG A 38 -7.63 -10.38 10.95
N PHE A 39 -7.21 -10.05 9.71
CA PHE A 39 -7.69 -8.87 9.01
C PHE A 39 -9.18 -8.95 8.72
N GLN A 40 -9.67 -10.09 8.21
CA GLN A 40 -11.09 -10.30 7.97
C GLN A 40 -11.93 -10.29 9.26
N ALA A 41 -11.40 -10.81 10.36
CA ALA A 41 -12.06 -10.74 11.65
C ALA A 41 -12.14 -9.31 12.20
N ALA A 42 -11.12 -8.48 11.94
CA ALA A 42 -11.09 -7.08 12.35
C ALA A 42 -12.03 -6.20 11.49
N TYR A 43 -12.21 -6.54 10.21
CA TYR A 43 -13.01 -5.79 9.23
C TYR A 43 -14.05 -6.69 8.56
N PRO A 44 -15.03 -7.26 9.31
CA PRO A 44 -15.97 -8.25 8.79
C PRO A 44 -16.96 -7.69 7.75
N TRP A 45 -17.05 -6.37 7.65
CA TRP A 45 -17.85 -5.65 6.66
C TRP A 45 -17.14 -5.50 5.31
N LEU A 46 -15.81 -5.70 5.25
CA LEU A 46 -15.03 -5.56 4.03
C LEU A 46 -15.19 -6.80 3.15
N ASP A 47 -15.39 -6.58 1.85
CA ASP A 47 -15.46 -7.67 0.88
C ASP A 47 -14.23 -8.58 0.97
N PRO A 48 -14.40 -9.92 1.05
CA PRO A 48 -13.31 -10.87 1.24
C PRO A 48 -12.22 -10.80 0.17
N ALA A 49 -12.56 -10.52 -1.09
CA ALA A 49 -11.57 -10.38 -2.17
C ALA A 49 -10.74 -9.10 -2.00
N THR A 50 -11.38 -8.03 -1.56
CA THR A 50 -10.71 -6.76 -1.21
C THR A 50 -9.79 -6.95 0.00
N ALA A 51 -10.25 -7.62 1.05
CA ALA A 51 -9.42 -7.96 2.21
C ALA A 51 -8.19 -8.77 1.82
N TRP A 52 -8.38 -9.82 1.00
CA TRP A 52 -7.28 -10.63 0.48
C TRP A 52 -6.28 -9.80 -0.31
N ARG A 53 -6.77 -8.93 -1.20
CA ARG A 53 -5.94 -8.06 -2.03
C ARG A 53 -5.11 -7.07 -1.19
N LEU A 54 -5.71 -6.45 -0.19
CA LEU A 54 -5.03 -5.52 0.71
C LEU A 54 -3.91 -6.23 1.49
N VAL A 55 -4.22 -7.34 2.14
CA VAL A 55 -3.20 -8.10 2.90
C VAL A 55 -2.11 -8.63 1.96
N ARG A 56 -2.47 -9.07 0.74
CA ARG A 56 -1.51 -9.57 -0.24
C ARG A 56 -0.56 -8.49 -0.75
N ASN A 57 -1.05 -7.27 -0.96
CA ASN A 57 -0.26 -6.17 -1.53
C ASN A 57 0.53 -5.40 -0.45
N TYR A 58 -0.02 -5.28 0.75
CA TYR A 58 0.49 -4.38 1.78
C TYR A 58 0.95 -5.11 3.06
N GLY A 59 0.63 -6.39 3.22
CA GLY A 59 0.96 -7.13 4.44
C GLY A 59 0.42 -6.45 5.70
N ALA A 60 1.27 -6.22 6.70
CA ALA A 60 0.90 -5.54 7.93
C ALA A 60 0.41 -4.10 7.73
N LEU A 61 0.83 -3.42 6.65
CA LEU A 61 0.36 -2.06 6.33
C LEU A 61 -1.13 -2.01 5.92
N ALA A 62 -1.76 -3.15 5.60
CA ALA A 62 -3.20 -3.20 5.34
C ALA A 62 -4.03 -2.68 6.53
N TRP A 63 -3.57 -2.89 7.78
CA TRP A 63 -4.20 -2.35 8.98
C TRP A 63 -4.05 -0.82 9.08
N GLU A 64 -2.95 -0.24 8.59
CA GLU A 64 -2.78 1.21 8.54
C GLU A 64 -3.76 1.81 7.51
N ILE A 65 -3.96 1.15 6.36
CA ILE A 65 -4.89 1.60 5.32
C ILE A 65 -6.34 1.55 5.81
N ALA A 66 -6.75 0.44 6.42
CA ALA A 66 -8.11 0.28 6.95
C ALA A 66 -8.34 1.10 8.22
N GLY A 67 -7.30 1.32 9.02
CA GLY A 67 -7.32 2.17 10.21
C GLY A 67 -8.43 1.81 11.19
N THR A 68 -9.18 2.81 11.63
CA THR A 68 -10.32 2.68 12.56
C THR A 68 -11.67 2.59 11.85
N ALA A 69 -11.69 2.35 10.53
CA ALA A 69 -12.90 2.23 9.73
C ALA A 69 -13.83 1.12 10.26
N ARG A 70 -15.13 1.39 10.29
CA ARG A 70 -16.18 0.48 10.74
C ARG A 70 -17.13 0.07 9.62
N SER A 71 -16.99 0.70 8.45
CA SER A 71 -17.75 0.47 7.25
C SER A 71 -16.95 0.83 6.01
N GLU A 72 -17.39 0.40 4.84
CA GLU A 72 -16.75 0.79 3.56
C GLU A 72 -16.80 2.32 3.35
N ALA A 73 -17.84 2.98 3.82
CA ALA A 73 -17.97 4.43 3.70
C ALA A 73 -16.85 5.19 4.45
N ASP A 74 -16.33 4.62 5.52
CA ASP A 74 -15.23 5.23 6.29
C ASP A 74 -13.89 5.19 5.54
N LEU A 75 -13.78 4.37 4.50
CA LEU A 75 -12.60 4.33 3.62
C LEU A 75 -12.63 5.42 2.51
N GLY A 76 -13.63 6.29 2.55
CA GLY A 76 -13.81 7.39 1.60
C GLY A 76 -14.38 6.94 0.26
N GLN A 77 -14.03 7.66 -0.81
CA GLN A 77 -14.57 7.40 -2.15
C GLN A 77 -14.16 6.02 -2.67
N ALA A 78 -15.14 5.27 -3.20
CA ALA A 78 -14.89 4.04 -3.95
C ALA A 78 -14.62 4.33 -5.44
N PHE A 79 -13.58 3.70 -6.00
CA PHE A 79 -13.18 3.85 -7.40
C PHE A 79 -13.47 2.62 -8.27
N GLY A 80 -13.97 1.53 -7.67
CA GLY A 80 -14.21 0.25 -8.32
C GLY A 80 -13.15 -0.80 -7.98
N ALA A 81 -13.45 -2.07 -8.25
CA ALA A 81 -12.57 -3.21 -7.96
C ALA A 81 -12.03 -3.25 -6.51
N GLY A 82 -12.83 -2.80 -5.54
CA GLY A 82 -12.44 -2.70 -4.14
C GLY A 82 -11.39 -1.62 -3.84
N LEU A 83 -11.09 -0.72 -4.78
CA LEU A 83 -10.18 0.40 -4.57
C LEU A 83 -10.89 1.56 -3.88
N THR A 84 -10.30 2.05 -2.79
CA THR A 84 -10.85 3.15 -1.98
C THR A 84 -9.88 4.32 -1.86
N GLU A 85 -10.42 5.45 -1.43
CA GLU A 85 -9.65 6.67 -1.19
C GLU A 85 -8.55 6.46 -0.13
N ALA A 86 -8.82 5.71 0.93
CA ALA A 86 -7.84 5.41 1.97
C ALA A 86 -6.59 4.70 1.39
N GLU A 87 -6.78 3.76 0.46
CA GLU A 87 -5.67 3.07 -0.20
C GLU A 87 -4.88 4.02 -1.11
N LEU A 88 -5.54 4.88 -1.86
CA LEU A 88 -4.87 5.89 -2.70
C LEU A 88 -4.10 6.92 -1.85
N ALA A 89 -4.69 7.34 -0.73
CA ALA A 89 -4.03 8.26 0.20
C ALA A 89 -2.73 7.66 0.77
N HIS A 90 -2.78 6.38 1.16
CA HIS A 90 -1.58 5.66 1.60
C HIS A 90 -0.52 5.61 0.48
N ALA A 91 -0.91 5.27 -0.74
CA ALA A 91 0.01 5.16 -1.86
C ALA A 91 0.68 6.51 -2.21
N VAL A 92 -0.06 7.62 -2.19
CA VAL A 92 0.50 8.96 -2.39
C VAL A 92 1.45 9.34 -1.26
N ALA A 93 1.05 9.11 0.00
CA ALA A 93 1.81 9.54 1.18
C ALA A 93 3.07 8.68 1.43
N ARG A 94 3.03 7.36 1.12
CA ARG A 94 4.05 6.40 1.54
C ARG A 94 4.80 5.73 0.38
N GLU A 95 4.26 5.76 -0.84
CA GLU A 95 4.76 4.97 -1.95
C GLU A 95 5.14 5.80 -3.18
N TRP A 96 5.22 7.13 -3.04
CA TRP A 96 5.62 8.09 -4.08
C TRP A 96 4.77 8.03 -5.35
N VAL A 97 3.51 7.66 -5.24
CA VAL A 97 2.56 7.66 -6.34
C VAL A 97 2.21 9.11 -6.68
N GLN A 98 2.38 9.52 -7.94
CA GLN A 98 2.09 10.87 -8.43
C GLN A 98 1.05 10.89 -9.54
N THR A 99 0.83 9.75 -10.20
CA THR A 99 -0.13 9.60 -11.31
C THR A 99 -0.96 8.33 -11.17
N GLY A 100 -2.11 8.29 -11.87
CA GLY A 100 -2.91 7.07 -11.96
C GLY A 100 -2.13 5.89 -12.52
N ASP A 101 -1.25 6.11 -13.49
CA ASP A 101 -0.41 5.07 -14.09
C ASP A 101 0.57 4.46 -13.09
N ASP A 102 1.14 5.27 -12.19
CA ASP A 102 2.01 4.76 -11.13
C ASP A 102 1.28 3.77 -10.25
N PHE A 103 0.05 4.11 -9.85
CA PHE A 103 -0.75 3.25 -8.99
C PHE A 103 -1.34 2.05 -9.76
N LEU A 104 -2.03 2.31 -10.87
CA LEU A 104 -2.84 1.31 -11.57
C LEU A 104 -1.99 0.26 -12.29
N TRP A 105 -0.81 0.63 -12.81
CA TRP A 105 0.00 -0.26 -13.65
C TRP A 105 1.30 -0.71 -13.00
N ARG A 106 1.92 0.10 -12.17
CA ARG A 106 3.19 -0.25 -11.53
C ARG A 106 2.99 -0.90 -10.17
N ARG A 107 2.07 -0.36 -9.33
CA ARG A 107 1.87 -0.83 -7.96
C ARG A 107 0.82 -1.93 -7.82
N SER A 108 -0.41 -1.69 -8.27
CA SER A 108 -1.54 -2.56 -7.93
C SER A 108 -2.01 -3.49 -9.05
N LYS A 109 -1.73 -3.16 -10.33
CA LYS A 109 -2.31 -3.80 -11.52
C LYS A 109 -3.84 -3.69 -11.61
N LEU A 110 -4.48 -2.84 -10.81
CA LEU A 110 -5.93 -2.63 -10.84
C LEU A 110 -6.43 -2.01 -12.15
N GLY A 111 -5.54 -1.43 -12.95
CA GLY A 111 -5.89 -0.97 -14.30
C GLY A 111 -6.45 -2.06 -15.20
N LEU A 112 -6.22 -3.34 -14.89
CA LEU A 112 -6.82 -4.48 -15.60
C LEU A 112 -8.30 -4.71 -15.23
N ALA A 113 -8.73 -4.23 -14.06
CA ALA A 113 -10.08 -4.49 -13.53
C ALA A 113 -10.98 -3.25 -13.55
N LEU A 114 -10.40 -2.05 -13.75
CA LEU A 114 -11.15 -0.80 -13.79
C LEU A 114 -11.58 -0.44 -15.21
N SER A 115 -12.75 0.21 -15.34
CA SER A 115 -13.13 0.85 -16.58
C SER A 115 -12.26 2.08 -16.89
N PRO A 116 -12.21 2.56 -18.14
CA PRO A 116 -11.48 3.79 -18.50
C PRO A 116 -11.91 5.01 -17.66
N ASP A 117 -13.21 5.16 -17.37
CA ASP A 117 -13.72 6.26 -16.56
C ASP A 117 -13.27 6.18 -15.10
N GLN A 118 -13.27 4.97 -14.54
CA GLN A 118 -12.76 4.72 -13.19
C GLN A 118 -11.25 5.01 -13.10
N ALA A 119 -10.48 4.53 -14.08
CA ALA A 119 -9.04 4.81 -14.15
C ALA A 119 -8.76 6.32 -14.26
N ALA A 120 -9.53 7.05 -15.08
CA ALA A 120 -9.44 8.51 -15.17
C ALA A 120 -9.82 9.22 -13.86
N ALA A 121 -10.79 8.68 -13.10
CA ALA A 121 -11.16 9.21 -11.79
C ALA A 121 -10.03 9.03 -10.77
N VAL A 122 -9.37 7.87 -10.77
CA VAL A 122 -8.17 7.61 -9.95
C VAL A 122 -7.05 8.60 -10.28
N ASP A 123 -6.72 8.78 -11.55
CA ASP A 123 -5.66 9.71 -11.96
C ASP A 123 -5.98 11.15 -11.53
N ARG A 124 -7.21 11.62 -11.73
CA ARG A 124 -7.63 12.96 -11.28
C ARG A 124 -7.51 13.12 -9.77
N TRP A 125 -7.88 12.10 -9.01
CA TRP A 125 -7.78 12.15 -7.54
C TRP A 125 -6.32 12.23 -7.09
N ILE A 126 -5.46 11.35 -7.59
CA ILE A 126 -4.03 11.30 -7.25
C ILE A 126 -3.35 12.64 -7.57
N ARG A 127 -3.56 13.19 -8.77
CA ARG A 127 -2.93 14.46 -9.17
C ARG A 127 -3.35 15.63 -8.28
N ARG A 128 -4.59 15.65 -7.80
CA ARG A 128 -5.03 16.69 -6.84
C ARG A 128 -4.28 16.58 -5.52
N GLN A 129 -4.06 15.36 -5.02
CA GLN A 129 -3.35 15.15 -3.76
C GLN A 129 -1.84 15.40 -3.91
N ALA A 130 -1.22 14.87 -4.95
CA ALA A 130 0.20 15.05 -5.22
C ALA A 130 0.57 16.51 -5.51
N GLY A 131 -0.33 17.28 -6.16
CA GLY A 131 -0.15 18.72 -6.42
C GLY A 131 -0.38 19.63 -5.22
N ALA A 132 -1.03 19.11 -4.16
CA ALA A 132 -1.29 19.88 -2.95
C ALA A 132 -0.05 20.05 -2.03
N GLY A 133 1.07 19.36 -2.33
CA GLY A 133 2.31 19.42 -1.53
C GLY A 133 2.11 19.02 -0.06
N PRO A 134 3.14 18.62 0.70
CA PRO A 134 3.01 18.53 2.14
C PRO A 134 2.67 19.93 2.66
N ALA A 135 1.59 20.05 3.44
CA ALA A 135 1.35 21.26 4.22
C ALA A 135 2.54 21.41 5.19
N ASP A 136 3.29 22.50 5.04
CA ASP A 136 4.39 22.89 5.93
C ASP A 136 3.92 23.00 7.38
#